data_8502bfb4492267ac7c1295ec10d88d36
#
_entry.id   8502bfb4492267ac7c1295ec10d88d36
#
_cell.length_a   1.000
_cell.length_b   1.000
_cell.length_c   1.000
_cell.angle_alpha   90.00
_cell.angle_beta   90.00
_cell.angle_gamma   90.00
#
_symmetry.space_group_name_H-M   'P 1'
#
loop_
_entity.id
_entity.type
_entity.pdbx_description
1 polymer ?
#
loop_
_entity_poly.entity_id
_entity_poly.type
_entity_poly.pdbx_seq_one_letter_code
_entity_poly.pdbx_strand_id
1 'polypeptide(L)'
;MDRIENAQMNSLGTRKLYYENVHQTDFTAVVMECVPDKEEGYYRIVLDASAFFPEEGGQSADKGTLNGQEVLDVSIKQGILYHKTACEFPVGTRITGHVDWNRRFDFMQQHSGEHMISGLLHSHFGLENVGFHLSDREVTLDMNGEVSLEQLRLIEQEANAYVWKNLPVNISWPTAEELASLNYRSKLALTENVRIVEIPGVDLCACCAPHVDTTGQIGLIKVVNVQSHRGGVRINILCGNRALADYTEKQDSVWAISSLLSAKQPEVAGAVARAKEDARLQKERANALQAELLKVQMNALPSPEKVRHVLLFVGELDAIALRNAVNTLTGKYSGYCGIFAGDDTNGYRFIVGSASCNCQELADRMRRELSAKGGGSAPMIQGNVAVTADTLQTMWASL
;
A
#
# COMPACT_ATOMS: atom_id res chain seq x y z
N MET A 1 26.87 -25.98 -29.19
CA MET A 1 25.50 -26.47 -29.37
C MET A 1 25.13 -27.49 -28.32
N ASP A 2 25.89 -28.53 -28.07
CA ASP A 2 25.52 -29.65 -27.18
C ASP A 2 25.40 -29.29 -25.68
N ARG A 3 25.99 -28.17 -25.21
CA ARG A 3 25.95 -27.77 -23.78
C ARG A 3 24.70 -26.95 -23.39
N ILE A 4 24.12 -26.25 -24.36
CA ILE A 4 22.86 -25.54 -24.17
C ILE A 4 21.68 -26.53 -24.09
N GLU A 5 21.78 -27.62 -24.88
CA GLU A 5 20.74 -28.67 -24.88
C GLU A 5 20.62 -29.40 -23.54
N ASN A 6 21.72 -29.71 -22.84
CA ASN A 6 21.67 -30.43 -21.56
C ASN A 6 21.11 -29.64 -20.38
N ALA A 7 21.27 -28.33 -20.37
CA ALA A 7 20.68 -27.48 -19.32
C ALA A 7 19.18 -27.16 -19.56
N GLN A 8 18.68 -27.46 -20.75
CA GLN A 8 17.33 -27.12 -21.20
C GLN A 8 16.32 -28.26 -21.05
N MET A 9 16.77 -29.49 -20.80
CA MET A 9 15.91 -30.67 -20.64
C MET A 9 15.79 -31.09 -19.16
N ASN A 10 14.57 -31.24 -18.69
CA ASN A 10 14.27 -31.88 -17.41
C ASN A 10 14.18 -33.41 -17.58
N SER A 11 13.87 -34.14 -16.50
CA SER A 11 13.74 -35.59 -16.52
C SER A 11 12.66 -36.14 -17.47
N LEU A 12 11.70 -35.33 -17.88
CA LEU A 12 10.69 -35.62 -18.91
C LEU A 12 11.00 -34.98 -20.26
N GLY A 13 12.16 -34.30 -20.39
CA GLY A 13 12.64 -33.79 -21.65
C GLY A 13 11.98 -32.50 -22.14
N THR A 14 11.33 -31.68 -21.28
CA THR A 14 10.76 -30.40 -21.68
C THR A 14 11.84 -29.43 -22.12
N ARG A 15 11.81 -29.02 -23.37
CA ARG A 15 12.68 -28.00 -23.95
C ARG A 15 12.21 -26.60 -23.52
N LYS A 16 13.11 -25.82 -22.89
CA LYS A 16 12.82 -24.49 -22.36
C LYS A 16 13.04 -23.43 -23.43
N LEU A 17 12.03 -23.16 -24.26
CA LEU A 17 12.11 -22.22 -25.39
C LEU A 17 12.42 -20.78 -24.95
N TYR A 18 12.01 -20.38 -23.76
CA TYR A 18 12.32 -19.07 -23.19
C TYR A 18 13.82 -18.83 -22.92
N TYR A 19 14.67 -19.86 -22.93
CA TYR A 19 16.12 -19.72 -22.91
C TYR A 19 16.74 -19.57 -24.29
N GLU A 20 16.05 -20.05 -25.33
CA GLU A 20 16.52 -19.96 -26.72
C GLU A 20 16.15 -18.61 -27.33
N ASN A 21 14.94 -18.17 -27.09
CA ASN A 21 14.43 -16.88 -27.54
C ASN A 21 13.36 -16.35 -26.56
N VAL A 22 13.72 -15.33 -25.79
CA VAL A 22 12.81 -14.70 -24.82
C VAL A 22 11.60 -14.03 -25.47
N HIS A 23 11.69 -13.69 -26.78
CA HIS A 23 10.63 -13.07 -27.56
C HIS A 23 9.65 -14.08 -28.18
N GLN A 24 9.94 -15.38 -28.07
CA GLN A 24 9.04 -16.40 -28.62
C GLN A 24 7.75 -16.49 -27.80
N THR A 25 6.66 -15.99 -28.33
CA THR A 25 5.33 -16.06 -27.73
C THR A 25 4.54 -17.26 -28.22
N ASP A 26 4.67 -17.59 -29.49
CA ASP A 26 3.91 -18.67 -30.14
C ASP A 26 4.79 -19.90 -30.33
N PHE A 27 4.28 -21.06 -29.95
CA PHE A 27 4.98 -22.32 -30.10
C PHE A 27 4.01 -23.48 -30.28
N THR A 28 4.53 -24.60 -30.78
CA THR A 28 3.81 -25.85 -30.89
C THR A 28 4.52 -26.89 -30.03
N ALA A 29 3.75 -27.68 -29.27
CA ALA A 29 4.27 -28.72 -28.41
C ALA A 29 3.40 -29.97 -28.41
N VAL A 30 3.94 -31.07 -27.91
CA VAL A 30 3.22 -32.33 -27.69
C VAL A 30 2.97 -32.49 -26.19
N VAL A 31 1.77 -32.89 -25.83
CA VAL A 31 1.41 -33.22 -24.45
C VAL A 31 2.09 -34.54 -24.04
N MET A 32 2.98 -34.43 -23.06
CA MET A 32 3.73 -35.57 -22.52
C MET A 32 3.03 -36.22 -21.35
N GLU A 33 2.34 -35.41 -20.55
CA GLU A 33 1.55 -35.83 -19.38
C GLU A 33 0.38 -34.89 -19.15
N CYS A 34 -0.74 -35.44 -18.70
CA CYS A 34 -1.90 -34.68 -18.23
C CYS A 34 -2.48 -35.39 -17.00
N VAL A 35 -2.39 -34.75 -15.84
CA VAL A 35 -2.86 -35.31 -14.57
C VAL A 35 -3.77 -34.30 -13.86
N PRO A 36 -4.79 -34.79 -13.14
CA PRO A 36 -5.61 -33.92 -12.30
C PRO A 36 -4.76 -33.11 -11.33
N ASP A 37 -5.11 -31.83 -11.12
CA ASP A 37 -4.50 -31.01 -10.09
C ASP A 37 -5.05 -31.40 -8.71
N LYS A 38 -4.41 -30.92 -7.63
CA LYS A 38 -4.93 -31.06 -6.27
C LYS A 38 -6.25 -30.31 -6.06
N GLU A 39 -6.46 -29.25 -6.81
CA GLU A 39 -7.67 -28.46 -6.85
C GLU A 39 -8.60 -29.08 -7.88
N GLU A 40 -9.81 -29.44 -7.45
CA GLU A 40 -10.82 -30.12 -8.29
C GLU A 40 -11.20 -29.24 -9.48
N GLY A 41 -11.31 -29.86 -10.67
CA GLY A 41 -11.65 -29.16 -11.91
C GLY A 41 -10.46 -28.59 -12.67
N TYR A 42 -9.22 -28.80 -12.19
CA TYR A 42 -8.01 -28.36 -12.88
C TYR A 42 -7.09 -29.53 -13.22
N TYR A 43 -6.22 -29.29 -14.21
CA TYR A 43 -5.25 -30.27 -14.73
C TYR A 43 -3.85 -29.65 -14.75
N ARG A 44 -2.85 -30.49 -14.57
CA ARG A 44 -1.43 -30.15 -14.76
C ARG A 44 -0.93 -30.84 -16.01
N ILE A 45 -0.46 -30.02 -16.95
CA ILE A 45 -0.01 -30.44 -18.26
C ILE A 45 1.50 -30.33 -18.36
N VAL A 46 2.17 -31.39 -18.77
CA VAL A 46 3.59 -31.42 -19.12
C VAL A 46 3.75 -31.48 -20.63
N LEU A 47 4.60 -30.64 -21.17
CA LEU A 47 4.85 -30.50 -22.61
C LEU A 47 6.29 -30.91 -22.96
N ASP A 48 6.53 -31.39 -24.20
CA ASP A 48 7.87 -31.64 -24.74
C ASP A 48 8.69 -30.35 -24.92
N ALA A 49 8.02 -29.23 -25.18
CA ALA A 49 8.62 -27.89 -25.28
C ALA A 49 7.69 -26.83 -24.71
N SER A 50 8.23 -25.77 -24.09
CA SER A 50 7.44 -24.68 -23.55
C SER A 50 8.17 -23.34 -23.61
N ALA A 51 7.46 -22.28 -24.05
CA ALA A 51 7.91 -20.91 -23.96
C ALA A 51 7.47 -20.20 -22.67
N PHE A 52 6.64 -20.82 -21.84
CA PHE A 52 6.24 -20.28 -20.56
C PHE A 52 7.36 -20.38 -19.52
N PHE A 53 7.69 -19.25 -18.90
CA PHE A 53 8.56 -19.22 -17.73
C PHE A 53 7.74 -19.58 -16.47
N PRO A 54 8.18 -20.53 -15.65
CA PRO A 54 7.51 -20.92 -14.43
C PRO A 54 7.71 -19.90 -13.30
N GLU A 55 6.94 -20.02 -12.21
CA GLU A 55 7.26 -19.32 -10.98
C GLU A 55 8.59 -19.83 -10.42
N GLU A 56 9.61 -18.99 -10.52
CA GLU A 56 10.98 -19.31 -10.09
C GLU A 56 11.78 -18.02 -9.81
N GLY A 57 12.78 -18.11 -8.92
CA GLY A 57 13.68 -16.99 -8.63
C GLY A 57 13.00 -15.76 -8.01
N GLY A 58 11.83 -15.91 -7.40
CA GLY A 58 11.05 -14.81 -6.83
C GLY A 58 10.15 -14.08 -7.84
N GLN A 59 10.14 -14.53 -9.10
CA GLN A 59 9.25 -14.01 -10.15
C GLN A 59 8.05 -14.95 -10.34
N SER A 60 6.84 -14.39 -10.38
CA SER A 60 5.62 -15.12 -10.72
C SER A 60 5.67 -15.65 -12.16
N ALA A 61 4.95 -16.73 -12.42
CA ALA A 61 4.89 -17.37 -13.72
C ALA A 61 4.31 -16.48 -14.83
N ASP A 62 4.66 -16.81 -16.07
CA ASP A 62 3.97 -16.28 -17.24
C ASP A 62 2.50 -16.69 -17.28
N LYS A 63 1.73 -15.94 -18.05
CA LYS A 63 0.35 -16.27 -18.42
C LYS A 63 0.21 -16.37 -19.94
N GLY A 64 -0.90 -16.92 -20.37
CA GLY A 64 -1.20 -17.10 -21.78
C GLY A 64 -2.21 -18.22 -22.02
N THR A 65 -2.11 -18.91 -23.16
CA THR A 65 -3.07 -19.96 -23.51
C THR A 65 -2.41 -21.21 -24.10
N LEU A 66 -3.05 -22.36 -23.94
CA LEU A 66 -2.78 -23.61 -24.66
C LEU A 66 -4.04 -23.98 -25.47
N ASN A 67 -3.93 -24.05 -26.81
CA ASN A 67 -5.09 -24.21 -27.72
C ASN A 67 -6.24 -23.23 -27.38
N GLY A 68 -5.92 -21.97 -27.00
CA GLY A 68 -6.90 -20.96 -26.61
C GLY A 68 -7.47 -21.12 -25.18
N GLN A 69 -7.10 -22.15 -24.43
CA GLN A 69 -7.46 -22.32 -23.03
C GLN A 69 -6.45 -21.60 -22.13
N GLU A 70 -6.94 -20.86 -21.14
CA GLU A 70 -6.09 -20.08 -20.24
C GLU A 70 -5.14 -20.97 -19.43
N VAL A 71 -3.87 -20.57 -19.38
CA VAL A 71 -2.85 -21.11 -18.47
C VAL A 71 -2.89 -20.29 -17.18
N LEU A 72 -3.41 -20.88 -16.14
CA LEU A 72 -3.65 -20.21 -14.84
C LEU A 72 -2.36 -20.06 -14.03
N ASP A 73 -1.46 -21.05 -14.15
CA ASP A 73 -0.18 -21.09 -13.45
C ASP A 73 0.83 -21.96 -14.19
N VAL A 74 2.11 -21.63 -14.05
CA VAL A 74 3.22 -22.49 -14.51
C VAL A 74 4.20 -22.66 -13.38
N SER A 75 4.40 -23.91 -12.95
CA SER A 75 5.29 -24.24 -11.85
C SER A 75 6.35 -25.26 -12.28
N ILE A 76 7.49 -25.25 -11.58
CA ILE A 76 8.56 -26.23 -11.78
C ILE A 76 8.75 -27.05 -10.51
N LYS A 77 8.75 -28.38 -10.64
CA LYS A 77 9.01 -29.33 -9.53
C LYS A 77 9.93 -30.43 -10.00
N GLN A 78 11.03 -30.61 -9.32
CA GLN A 78 12.06 -31.61 -9.68
C GLN A 78 12.48 -31.53 -11.17
N GLY A 79 12.55 -30.28 -11.69
CA GLY A 79 12.92 -30.02 -13.09
C GLY A 79 11.79 -30.17 -14.11
N ILE A 80 10.58 -30.61 -13.73
CA ILE A 80 9.42 -30.78 -14.60
C ILE A 80 8.57 -29.51 -14.59
N LEU A 81 8.23 -29.00 -15.79
CA LEU A 81 7.31 -27.86 -15.95
C LEU A 81 5.86 -28.34 -16.02
N TYR A 82 5.03 -27.81 -15.14
CA TYR A 82 3.60 -28.07 -15.08
C TYR A 82 2.82 -26.79 -15.43
N HIS A 83 1.96 -26.90 -16.45
CA HIS A 83 1.05 -25.85 -16.84
C HIS A 83 -0.33 -26.16 -16.27
N LYS A 84 -0.89 -25.31 -15.42
CA LYS A 84 -2.23 -25.48 -14.84
C LYS A 84 -3.30 -24.91 -15.76
N THR A 85 -4.28 -25.72 -16.12
CA THR A 85 -5.40 -25.37 -16.98
C THR A 85 -6.72 -25.89 -16.41
N ALA A 86 -7.86 -25.30 -16.81
CA ALA A 86 -9.18 -25.84 -16.49
C ALA A 86 -9.62 -26.96 -17.45
N CYS A 87 -8.85 -27.23 -18.51
CA CYS A 87 -9.17 -28.23 -19.53
C CYS A 87 -8.13 -29.34 -19.54
N GLU A 88 -8.59 -30.56 -19.78
CA GLU A 88 -7.79 -31.73 -20.07
C GLU A 88 -7.25 -31.71 -21.50
N PHE A 89 -6.00 -32.14 -21.69
CA PHE A 89 -5.38 -32.33 -22.99
C PHE A 89 -4.87 -33.78 -23.08
N PRO A 90 -5.38 -34.60 -24.03
CA PRO A 90 -4.94 -35.99 -24.16
C PRO A 90 -3.44 -36.09 -24.47
N VAL A 91 -2.76 -37.03 -23.81
CA VAL A 91 -1.35 -37.32 -24.04
C VAL A 91 -1.10 -37.68 -25.50
N GLY A 92 0.01 -37.19 -26.07
CA GLY A 92 0.33 -37.34 -27.48
C GLY A 92 -0.33 -36.31 -28.40
N THR A 93 -1.24 -35.47 -27.90
CA THR A 93 -1.89 -34.42 -28.70
C THR A 93 -0.89 -33.28 -28.97
N ARG A 94 -0.87 -32.82 -30.22
CA ARG A 94 -0.14 -31.60 -30.59
C ARG A 94 -1.02 -30.40 -30.28
N ILE A 95 -0.46 -29.43 -29.55
CA ILE A 95 -1.14 -28.22 -29.12
C ILE A 95 -0.32 -26.98 -29.52
N THR A 96 -0.99 -25.84 -29.59
CA THR A 96 -0.36 -24.51 -29.74
C THR A 96 -0.36 -23.80 -28.41
N GLY A 97 0.76 -23.20 -28.05
CA GLY A 97 0.89 -22.31 -26.89
C GLY A 97 1.09 -20.88 -27.32
N HIS A 98 0.52 -19.96 -26.56
CA HIS A 98 0.71 -18.52 -26.73
C HIS A 98 0.97 -17.87 -25.38
N VAL A 99 2.12 -17.20 -25.23
CA VAL A 99 2.52 -16.47 -23.99
C VAL A 99 2.05 -15.03 -24.11
N ASP A 100 1.46 -14.48 -23.07
CA ASP A 100 1.14 -13.06 -22.96
C ASP A 100 2.43 -12.23 -22.97
N TRP A 101 2.71 -11.63 -24.14
CA TRP A 101 3.90 -10.81 -24.33
C TRP A 101 3.93 -9.57 -23.44
N ASN A 102 2.79 -8.92 -23.23
CA ASN A 102 2.76 -7.70 -22.43
C ASN A 102 3.20 -7.98 -20.98
N ARG A 103 2.71 -9.10 -20.40
CA ARG A 103 3.13 -9.58 -19.10
C ARG A 103 4.61 -10.01 -19.08
N ARG A 104 5.03 -10.80 -20.05
CA ARG A 104 6.42 -11.27 -20.17
C ARG A 104 7.37 -10.08 -20.24
N PHE A 105 7.13 -9.12 -21.12
CA PHE A 105 8.00 -7.97 -21.31
C PHE A 105 8.01 -7.05 -20.07
N ASP A 106 6.85 -6.82 -19.46
CA ASP A 106 6.78 -6.10 -18.20
C ASP A 106 7.64 -6.77 -17.11
N PHE A 107 7.55 -8.08 -16.95
CA PHE A 107 8.38 -8.80 -15.98
C PHE A 107 9.88 -8.75 -16.32
N MET A 108 10.24 -8.84 -17.61
CA MET A 108 11.61 -8.64 -18.06
C MET A 108 12.13 -7.24 -17.70
N GLN A 109 11.33 -6.19 -17.86
CA GLN A 109 11.68 -4.82 -17.45
C GLN A 109 11.90 -4.73 -15.93
N GLN A 110 10.97 -5.26 -15.14
CA GLN A 110 11.06 -5.22 -13.67
C GLN A 110 12.30 -5.98 -13.17
N HIS A 111 12.50 -7.21 -13.66
CA HIS A 111 13.58 -8.07 -13.22
C HIS A 111 14.95 -7.51 -13.61
N SER A 112 15.08 -7.01 -14.86
CA SER A 112 16.32 -6.37 -15.30
C SER A 112 16.61 -5.07 -14.54
N GLY A 113 15.56 -4.30 -14.19
CA GLY A 113 15.69 -3.12 -13.33
C GLY A 113 16.10 -3.47 -11.89
N GLU A 114 15.65 -4.61 -11.36
CA GLU A 114 16.10 -5.13 -10.07
C GLU A 114 17.61 -5.40 -10.10
N HIS A 115 18.10 -6.11 -11.14
CA HIS A 115 19.54 -6.36 -11.32
C HIS A 115 20.35 -5.07 -11.37
N MET A 116 19.83 -4.02 -12.03
CA MET A 116 20.48 -2.70 -12.05
C MET A 116 20.63 -2.11 -10.66
N ILE A 117 19.56 -2.11 -9.87
CA ILE A 117 19.57 -1.53 -8.50
C ILE A 117 20.43 -2.38 -7.56
N SER A 118 20.22 -3.71 -7.55
CA SER A 118 20.94 -4.58 -6.63
C SER A 118 22.42 -4.69 -6.96
N GLY A 119 22.79 -4.69 -8.26
CA GLY A 119 24.18 -4.68 -8.71
C GLY A 119 24.93 -3.41 -8.30
N LEU A 120 24.31 -2.23 -8.47
CA LEU A 120 24.91 -0.96 -8.05
C LEU A 120 24.99 -0.85 -6.52
N LEU A 121 23.97 -1.29 -5.77
CA LEU A 121 24.02 -1.33 -4.30
C LEU A 121 25.13 -2.26 -3.79
N HIS A 122 25.34 -3.41 -4.45
CA HIS A 122 26.44 -4.29 -4.14
C HIS A 122 27.80 -3.64 -4.45
N SER A 123 27.95 -3.07 -5.62
CA SER A 123 29.19 -2.46 -6.09
C SER A 123 29.62 -1.26 -5.22
N HIS A 124 28.69 -0.39 -4.84
CA HIS A 124 28.99 0.83 -4.09
C HIS A 124 29.05 0.64 -2.57
N PHE A 125 28.24 -0.26 -2.02
CA PHE A 125 28.05 -0.38 -0.57
C PHE A 125 28.28 -1.79 -0.02
N GLY A 126 28.60 -2.77 -0.88
CA GLY A 126 28.77 -4.17 -0.48
C GLY A 126 27.50 -4.82 0.03
N LEU A 127 26.32 -4.29 -0.34
CA LEU A 127 25.04 -4.82 0.08
C LEU A 127 24.59 -5.98 -0.79
N GLU A 128 24.03 -7.02 -0.15
CA GLU A 128 23.53 -8.20 -0.84
C GLU A 128 22.00 -8.20 -0.90
N ASN A 129 21.43 -8.54 -2.06
CA ASN A 129 20.02 -8.84 -2.19
C ASN A 129 19.72 -10.22 -1.58
N VAL A 130 19.08 -10.25 -0.42
CA VAL A 130 18.71 -11.46 0.32
C VAL A 130 17.27 -11.88 0.11
N GLY A 131 16.46 -11.08 -0.58
CA GLY A 131 15.06 -11.38 -0.91
C GLY A 131 14.60 -10.61 -2.14
N PHE A 132 13.86 -11.29 -3.03
CA PHE A 132 13.27 -10.68 -4.23
C PHE A 132 11.88 -11.24 -4.44
N HIS A 133 10.95 -10.36 -4.78
CA HIS A 133 9.60 -10.75 -5.17
C HIS A 133 9.12 -9.86 -6.31
N LEU A 134 8.64 -10.49 -7.38
CA LEU A 134 8.09 -9.85 -8.57
C LEU A 134 6.75 -10.48 -8.90
N SER A 135 5.70 -9.71 -8.77
CA SER A 135 4.32 -10.09 -9.08
C SER A 135 3.64 -9.04 -9.97
N ASP A 136 2.36 -9.25 -10.28
CA ASP A 136 1.55 -8.28 -11.02
C ASP A 136 1.40 -6.93 -10.30
N ARG A 137 1.55 -6.91 -8.98
CA ARG A 137 1.26 -5.75 -8.14
C ARG A 137 2.48 -5.02 -7.64
N GLU A 138 3.55 -5.74 -7.36
CA GLU A 138 4.72 -5.16 -6.70
C GLU A 138 6.03 -5.82 -7.11
N VAL A 139 7.09 -5.05 -6.98
CA VAL A 139 8.48 -5.50 -7.11
C VAL A 139 9.22 -5.07 -5.86
N THR A 140 9.71 -6.04 -5.09
CA THR A 140 10.46 -5.77 -3.86
C THR A 140 11.81 -6.46 -3.87
N LEU A 141 12.81 -5.76 -3.34
CA LEU A 141 14.14 -6.30 -3.05
C LEU A 141 14.49 -6.03 -1.59
N ASP A 142 14.99 -7.05 -0.91
CA ASP A 142 15.42 -6.98 0.47
C ASP A 142 16.95 -6.97 0.51
N MET A 143 17.53 -5.89 1.00
CA MET A 143 18.97 -5.75 1.16
C MET A 143 19.38 -6.08 2.59
N ASN A 144 20.56 -6.68 2.77
CA ASN A 144 21.08 -7.13 4.06
C ASN A 144 21.68 -6.01 4.92
N GLY A 145 21.54 -4.76 4.54
CA GLY A 145 22.03 -3.60 5.28
C GLY A 145 21.22 -2.34 5.04
N GLU A 146 21.54 -1.30 5.77
CA GLU A 146 20.87 -0.01 5.68
C GLU A 146 21.38 0.81 4.50
N VAL A 147 20.48 1.56 3.89
CA VAL A 147 20.80 2.53 2.84
C VAL A 147 19.90 3.76 3.01
N SER A 148 20.49 4.94 2.93
CA SER A 148 19.75 6.19 3.06
C SER A 148 18.96 6.52 1.77
N LEU A 149 17.92 7.35 1.92
CA LEU A 149 17.17 7.86 0.76
C LEU A 149 18.06 8.65 -0.22
N GLU A 150 19.07 9.35 0.27
CA GLU A 150 20.01 10.08 -0.56
C GLU A 150 20.87 9.14 -1.39
N GLN A 151 21.42 8.09 -0.77
CA GLN A 151 22.15 7.03 -1.46
C GLN A 151 21.29 6.33 -2.50
N LEU A 152 20.03 5.98 -2.16
CA LEU A 152 19.11 5.37 -3.11
C LEU A 152 18.79 6.27 -4.31
N ARG A 153 18.69 7.59 -4.11
CA ARG A 153 18.52 8.55 -5.22
C ARG A 153 19.72 8.57 -6.15
N LEU A 154 20.93 8.47 -5.62
CA LEU A 154 22.15 8.40 -6.44
C LEU A 154 22.19 7.10 -7.23
N ILE A 155 21.88 5.96 -6.61
CA ILE A 155 21.79 4.66 -7.28
C ILE A 155 20.71 4.67 -8.37
N GLU A 156 19.52 5.23 -8.10
CA GLU A 156 18.45 5.38 -9.09
C GLU A 156 18.90 6.22 -10.30
N GLN A 157 19.57 7.34 -10.04
CA GLN A 157 20.11 8.20 -11.12
C GLN A 157 21.16 7.47 -11.96
N GLU A 158 22.08 6.76 -11.32
CA GLU A 158 23.11 6.00 -11.99
C GLU A 158 22.52 4.85 -12.81
N ALA A 159 21.57 4.10 -12.25
CA ALA A 159 20.85 3.03 -12.96
C ALA A 159 20.18 3.58 -14.22
N ASN A 160 19.47 4.71 -14.15
CA ASN A 160 18.85 5.33 -15.32
C ASN A 160 19.89 5.85 -16.32
N ALA A 161 21.05 6.31 -15.88
CA ALA A 161 22.13 6.67 -16.80
C ALA A 161 22.64 5.45 -17.62
N TYR A 162 22.67 4.26 -17.02
CA TYR A 162 22.97 3.01 -17.73
C TYR A 162 21.81 2.56 -18.64
N VAL A 163 20.55 2.77 -18.24
CA VAL A 163 19.39 2.56 -19.13
C VAL A 163 19.55 3.38 -20.42
N TRP A 164 19.91 4.65 -20.30
CA TRP A 164 20.08 5.55 -21.45
C TRP A 164 21.30 5.23 -22.33
N LYS A 165 22.30 4.54 -21.79
CA LYS A 165 23.44 4.03 -22.59
C LYS A 165 23.04 2.88 -23.50
N ASN A 166 21.89 2.24 -23.26
CA ASN A 166 21.37 1.11 -24.03
C ASN A 166 22.39 -0.02 -24.22
N LEU A 167 23.01 -0.46 -23.12
CA LEU A 167 24.01 -1.52 -23.12
C LEU A 167 23.38 -2.89 -23.37
N PRO A 168 24.09 -3.85 -23.98
CA PRO A 168 23.58 -5.21 -24.10
C PRO A 168 23.46 -5.90 -22.73
N VAL A 169 22.46 -6.75 -22.58
CA VAL A 169 22.33 -7.70 -21.47
C VAL A 169 22.81 -9.06 -21.97
N ASN A 170 24.01 -9.44 -21.53
CA ASN A 170 24.66 -10.65 -21.99
C ASN A 170 24.20 -11.86 -21.17
N ILE A 171 23.87 -12.95 -21.86
CA ILE A 171 23.50 -14.21 -21.22
C ILE A 171 24.52 -15.27 -21.62
N SER A 172 25.07 -15.99 -20.63
CA SER A 172 26.02 -17.04 -20.85
C SER A 172 25.80 -18.26 -19.97
N TRP A 173 26.36 -19.38 -20.38
CA TRP A 173 26.37 -20.64 -19.66
C TRP A 173 27.84 -21.09 -19.52
N PRO A 174 28.59 -20.51 -18.55
CA PRO A 174 30.00 -20.82 -18.40
C PRO A 174 30.21 -22.27 -18.00
N THR A 175 31.38 -22.80 -18.37
CA THR A 175 31.83 -24.09 -17.87
C THR A 175 32.15 -24.02 -16.37
N ALA A 176 32.33 -25.16 -15.70
CA ALA A 176 32.70 -25.17 -14.30
C ALA A 176 34.03 -24.45 -14.02
N GLU A 177 34.99 -24.53 -14.94
CA GLU A 177 36.30 -23.86 -14.86
C GLU A 177 36.14 -22.33 -15.03
N GLU A 178 35.37 -21.89 -16.02
CA GLU A 178 35.06 -20.48 -16.24
C GLU A 178 34.29 -19.90 -15.07
N LEU A 179 33.27 -20.63 -14.58
CA LEU A 179 32.43 -20.22 -13.43
C LEU A 179 33.28 -20.02 -12.16
N ALA A 180 34.24 -20.90 -11.91
CA ALA A 180 35.14 -20.79 -10.75
C ALA A 180 36.04 -19.54 -10.79
N SER A 181 36.26 -18.95 -11.97
CA SER A 181 37.05 -17.73 -12.16
C SER A 181 36.19 -16.44 -12.12
N LEU A 182 34.86 -16.56 -12.23
CA LEU A 182 33.97 -15.42 -12.25
C LEU A 182 33.60 -14.96 -10.83
N ASN A 183 33.70 -13.66 -10.62
CA ASN A 183 33.16 -13.03 -9.40
C ASN A 183 31.73 -12.56 -9.68
N TYR A 184 30.75 -13.46 -9.49
CA TYR A 184 29.34 -13.20 -9.75
C TYR A 184 28.52 -13.26 -8.47
N ARG A 185 27.42 -12.52 -8.42
CA ARG A 185 26.45 -12.58 -7.33
C ARG A 185 25.56 -13.81 -7.48
N SER A 186 25.29 -14.50 -6.38
CA SER A 186 24.35 -15.62 -6.37
C SER A 186 23.73 -15.77 -4.98
N LYS A 187 22.43 -16.07 -4.95
CA LYS A 187 21.72 -16.45 -3.71
C LYS A 187 21.94 -17.92 -3.31
N LEU A 188 22.41 -18.73 -4.24
CA LEU A 188 22.60 -20.17 -4.07
C LEU A 188 24.05 -20.54 -4.40
N ALA A 189 24.58 -21.50 -3.68
CA ALA A 189 25.88 -22.10 -4.04
C ALA A 189 25.66 -23.09 -5.20
N LEU A 190 25.73 -22.57 -6.44
CA LEU A 190 25.57 -23.35 -7.66
C LEU A 190 26.93 -23.70 -8.23
N THR A 191 27.12 -24.94 -8.67
CA THR A 191 28.40 -25.44 -9.21
C THR A 191 28.33 -25.89 -10.65
N GLU A 192 27.15 -26.16 -11.18
CA GLU A 192 26.94 -26.69 -12.53
C GLU A 192 25.69 -26.09 -13.19
N ASN A 193 25.71 -25.95 -14.50
CA ASN A 193 24.59 -25.47 -15.30
C ASN A 193 24.06 -24.08 -14.88
N VAL A 194 24.98 -23.20 -14.48
CA VAL A 194 24.65 -21.85 -14.00
C VAL A 194 24.48 -20.92 -15.17
N ARG A 195 23.29 -20.32 -15.27
CA ARG A 195 23.01 -19.24 -16.21
C ARG A 195 23.46 -17.91 -15.61
N ILE A 196 24.38 -17.24 -16.27
CA ILE A 196 24.90 -15.94 -15.87
C ILE A 196 24.26 -14.86 -16.74
N VAL A 197 23.76 -13.81 -16.06
CA VAL A 197 23.28 -12.58 -16.67
C VAL A 197 24.29 -11.48 -16.32
N GLU A 198 24.83 -10.83 -17.35
CA GLU A 198 25.76 -9.72 -17.23
C GLU A 198 25.14 -8.44 -17.78
N ILE A 199 25.16 -7.39 -17.00
CA ILE A 199 24.93 -6.02 -17.43
C ILE A 199 26.27 -5.29 -17.29
N PRO A 200 26.99 -5.00 -18.39
CA PRO A 200 28.36 -4.53 -18.33
C PRO A 200 28.55 -3.29 -17.45
N GLY A 201 29.44 -3.39 -16.46
CA GLY A 201 29.73 -2.31 -15.51
C GLY A 201 28.66 -2.10 -14.43
N VAL A 202 27.63 -2.94 -14.36
CA VAL A 202 26.53 -2.82 -13.39
C VAL A 202 26.36 -4.08 -12.55
N ASP A 203 26.18 -5.23 -13.20
CA ASP A 203 25.88 -6.48 -12.50
C ASP A 203 26.40 -7.71 -13.26
N LEU A 204 26.83 -8.71 -12.49
CA LEU A 204 27.13 -10.06 -12.95
C LEU A 204 26.50 -11.05 -11.96
N CYS A 205 25.41 -11.71 -12.35
CA CYS A 205 24.58 -12.48 -11.43
C CYS A 205 24.10 -13.81 -12.02
N ALA A 206 24.04 -14.84 -11.18
CA ALA A 206 23.35 -16.08 -11.52
C ALA A 206 21.84 -15.86 -11.48
N CYS A 207 21.16 -16.00 -12.62
CA CYS A 207 19.72 -15.78 -12.73
C CYS A 207 19.08 -16.67 -13.80
N CYS A 208 17.93 -17.26 -13.48
CA CYS A 208 17.16 -18.14 -14.38
C CYS A 208 16.08 -17.40 -15.18
N ALA A 209 15.70 -16.19 -14.79
CA ALA A 209 14.57 -15.50 -15.40
C ALA A 209 14.88 -14.90 -16.79
N PRO A 210 13.86 -14.68 -17.65
CA PRO A 210 13.98 -13.87 -18.85
C PRO A 210 14.34 -12.42 -18.53
N HIS A 211 15.23 -11.83 -19.32
CA HIS A 211 15.66 -10.44 -19.24
C HIS A 211 15.47 -9.73 -20.57
N VAL A 212 15.48 -8.41 -20.55
CA VAL A 212 15.52 -7.58 -21.76
C VAL A 212 16.86 -7.76 -22.49
N ASP A 213 16.89 -7.53 -23.80
CA ASP A 213 18.12 -7.66 -24.59
C ASP A 213 19.11 -6.52 -24.34
N THR A 214 18.59 -5.33 -24.03
CA THR A 214 19.39 -4.13 -23.75
C THR A 214 18.81 -3.35 -22.60
N THR A 215 19.67 -2.61 -21.87
CA THR A 215 19.24 -1.78 -20.75
C THR A 215 18.22 -0.71 -21.16
N GLY A 216 18.26 -0.23 -22.40
CA GLY A 216 17.28 0.73 -22.91
C GLY A 216 15.84 0.23 -22.93
N GLN A 217 15.63 -1.09 -23.10
CA GLN A 217 14.30 -1.71 -23.06
C GLN A 217 13.68 -1.70 -21.65
N ILE A 218 14.47 -1.48 -20.58
CA ILE A 218 13.95 -1.28 -19.22
C ILE A 218 13.10 0.00 -19.17
N GLY A 219 13.47 1.02 -19.95
CA GLY A 219 12.77 2.29 -20.07
C GLY A 219 13.12 3.27 -18.94
N LEU A 220 12.47 3.18 -17.79
CA LEU A 220 12.69 4.01 -16.60
C LEU A 220 12.71 3.14 -15.35
N ILE A 221 13.62 3.42 -14.44
CA ILE A 221 13.65 2.78 -13.10
C ILE A 221 13.31 3.82 -12.04
N LYS A 222 12.33 3.52 -11.18
CA LYS A 222 11.95 4.36 -10.03
C LYS A 222 11.96 3.56 -8.74
N VAL A 223 12.64 4.09 -7.73
CA VAL A 223 12.46 3.68 -6.34
C VAL A 223 11.24 4.39 -5.80
N VAL A 224 10.18 3.65 -5.48
CA VAL A 224 8.90 4.23 -5.05
C VAL A 224 8.71 4.19 -3.54
N ASN A 225 9.34 3.24 -2.86
CA ASN A 225 9.29 3.13 -1.41
C ASN A 225 10.55 2.46 -0.85
N VAL A 226 10.89 2.79 0.38
CA VAL A 226 11.91 2.12 1.17
C VAL A 226 11.47 2.06 2.63
N GLN A 227 11.68 0.92 3.27
CA GLN A 227 11.34 0.71 4.68
C GLN A 227 12.35 -0.22 5.34
N SER A 228 12.56 -0.07 6.65
CA SER A 228 13.38 -0.99 7.43
C SER A 228 12.80 -2.40 7.39
N HIS A 229 13.63 -3.40 7.16
CA HIS A 229 13.21 -4.79 7.08
C HIS A 229 14.31 -5.75 7.53
N ARG A 230 14.05 -6.53 8.59
CA ARG A 230 14.91 -7.63 9.07
C ARG A 230 16.40 -7.32 9.19
N GLY A 231 16.74 -6.15 9.72
CA GLY A 231 18.15 -5.72 9.89
C GLY A 231 18.78 -5.08 8.65
N GLY A 232 17.99 -4.84 7.62
CA GLY A 232 18.33 -4.10 6.41
C GLY A 232 17.16 -3.27 5.93
N VAL A 233 17.02 -3.15 4.61
CA VAL A 233 15.92 -2.39 4.00
C VAL A 233 15.19 -3.22 2.94
N ARG A 234 13.88 -3.02 2.86
CA ARG A 234 13.05 -3.43 1.72
C ARG A 234 12.83 -2.23 0.81
N ILE A 235 13.16 -2.40 -0.44
CA ILE A 235 13.04 -1.39 -1.50
C ILE A 235 11.96 -1.85 -2.47
N ASN A 236 10.99 -0.97 -2.77
CA ASN A 236 10.04 -1.18 -3.84
C ASN A 236 10.48 -0.36 -5.05
N ILE A 237 10.52 -1.01 -6.21
CA ILE A 237 10.83 -0.36 -7.49
C ILE A 237 9.71 -0.56 -8.49
N LEU A 238 9.66 0.33 -9.46
CA LEU A 238 8.85 0.18 -10.68
C LEU A 238 9.73 0.49 -11.88
N CYS A 239 9.59 -0.31 -12.94
CA CYS A 239 10.34 -0.11 -14.17
C CYS A 239 9.39 0.03 -15.37
N GLY A 240 9.87 0.67 -16.45
CA GLY A 240 9.18 0.77 -17.72
C GLY A 240 7.77 1.30 -17.61
N ASN A 241 6.82 0.55 -18.15
CA ASN A 241 5.42 0.97 -18.20
C ASN A 241 4.78 1.15 -16.82
N ARG A 242 5.18 0.33 -15.82
CA ARG A 242 4.68 0.50 -14.43
C ARG A 242 5.15 1.83 -13.83
N ALA A 243 6.40 2.23 -14.07
CA ALA A 243 6.92 3.50 -13.60
C ALA A 243 6.22 4.69 -14.26
N LEU A 244 5.91 4.58 -15.56
CA LEU A 244 5.16 5.60 -16.30
C LEU A 244 3.72 5.71 -15.79
N ALA A 245 3.05 4.58 -15.56
CA ALA A 245 1.68 4.57 -15.02
C ALA A 245 1.62 5.20 -13.63
N ASP A 246 2.53 4.85 -12.73
CA ASP A 246 2.66 5.45 -11.39
C ASP A 246 2.92 6.96 -11.45
N TYR A 247 3.78 7.40 -12.38
CA TYR A 247 3.99 8.84 -12.58
C TYR A 247 2.72 9.54 -13.05
N THR A 248 2.00 8.95 -13.99
CA THR A 248 0.74 9.51 -14.54
C THR A 248 -0.29 9.68 -13.44
N GLU A 249 -0.50 8.65 -12.59
CA GLU A 249 -1.43 8.72 -11.46
C GLU A 249 -1.06 9.83 -10.46
N LYS A 250 0.22 9.94 -10.14
CA LYS A 250 0.74 11.01 -9.26
C LYS A 250 0.57 12.39 -9.89
N GLN A 251 0.81 12.52 -11.20
CA GLN A 251 0.62 13.76 -11.95
C GLN A 251 -0.84 14.19 -11.96
N ASP A 252 -1.78 13.28 -12.20
CA ASP A 252 -3.21 13.54 -12.16
C ASP A 252 -3.66 14.01 -10.77
N SER A 253 -3.14 13.36 -9.72
CA SER A 253 -3.37 13.77 -8.33
C SER A 253 -2.87 15.18 -8.05
N VAL A 254 -1.67 15.51 -8.52
CA VAL A 254 -1.10 16.88 -8.37
C VAL A 254 -1.94 17.89 -9.14
N TRP A 255 -2.41 17.58 -10.34
CA TRP A 255 -3.31 18.46 -11.11
C TRP A 255 -4.62 18.70 -10.38
N ALA A 256 -5.24 17.65 -9.85
CA ALA A 256 -6.48 17.77 -9.09
C ALA A 256 -6.29 18.69 -7.86
N ILE A 257 -5.24 18.48 -7.07
CA ILE A 257 -4.93 19.33 -5.91
C ILE A 257 -4.62 20.78 -6.32
N SER A 258 -3.86 20.97 -7.40
CA SER A 258 -3.55 22.28 -7.99
C SER A 258 -4.83 23.05 -8.34
N SER A 259 -5.80 22.36 -8.96
CA SER A 259 -7.12 22.93 -9.30
C SER A 259 -7.92 23.28 -8.05
N LEU A 260 -8.03 22.38 -7.07
CA LEU A 260 -8.77 22.58 -5.81
C LEU A 260 -8.25 23.79 -5.02
N LEU A 261 -6.94 23.98 -5.01
CA LEU A 261 -6.28 25.05 -4.23
C LEU A 261 -6.02 26.32 -5.06
N SER A 262 -6.36 26.32 -6.36
CA SER A 262 -6.03 27.42 -7.28
C SER A 262 -4.53 27.79 -7.20
N ALA A 263 -3.65 26.80 -7.09
CA ALA A 263 -2.21 26.96 -6.93
C ALA A 263 -1.47 26.30 -8.09
N LYS A 264 -0.33 26.85 -8.53
CA LYS A 264 0.52 26.21 -9.53
C LYS A 264 1.13 24.92 -8.97
N GLN A 265 1.35 23.91 -9.81
CA GLN A 265 1.86 22.61 -9.39
C GLN A 265 3.10 22.67 -8.46
N PRO A 266 4.16 23.46 -8.75
CA PRO A 266 5.30 23.56 -7.85
C PRO A 266 4.97 24.17 -6.47
N GLU A 267 3.83 24.86 -6.35
CA GLU A 267 3.41 25.56 -5.14
C GLU A 267 2.37 24.77 -4.32
N VAL A 268 1.93 23.61 -4.80
CA VAL A 268 0.85 22.81 -4.19
C VAL A 268 1.14 22.49 -2.72
N ALA A 269 2.34 22.05 -2.38
CA ALA A 269 2.70 21.75 -1.00
C ALA A 269 2.58 22.96 -0.08
N GLY A 270 3.03 24.14 -0.55
CA GLY A 270 2.88 25.40 0.18
C GLY A 270 1.42 25.83 0.31
N ALA A 271 0.59 25.62 -0.72
CA ALA A 271 -0.84 25.91 -0.68
C ALA A 271 -1.59 25.03 0.32
N VAL A 272 -1.27 23.72 0.39
CA VAL A 272 -1.82 22.82 1.40
C VAL A 272 -1.44 23.29 2.82
N ALA A 273 -0.18 23.68 3.04
CA ALA A 273 0.29 24.18 4.33
C ALA A 273 -0.49 25.43 4.75
N ARG A 274 -0.69 26.38 3.84
CA ARG A 274 -1.50 27.60 4.10
C ARG A 274 -2.95 27.25 4.41
N ALA A 275 -3.59 26.41 3.61
CA ALA A 275 -4.99 26.02 3.85
C ALA A 275 -5.17 25.34 5.22
N LYS A 276 -4.21 24.50 5.64
CA LYS A 276 -4.22 23.87 6.97
C LYS A 276 -4.08 24.89 8.10
N GLU A 277 -3.20 25.89 7.93
CA GLU A 277 -3.02 26.94 8.92
C GLU A 277 -4.24 27.88 8.99
N ASP A 278 -4.83 28.24 7.85
CA ASP A 278 -6.06 29.02 7.80
C ASP A 278 -7.22 28.30 8.51
N ALA A 279 -7.37 27.00 8.25
CA ALA A 279 -8.38 26.19 8.95
C ALA A 279 -8.15 26.17 10.48
N ARG A 280 -6.90 26.10 10.94
CA ARG A 280 -6.54 26.17 12.37
C ARG A 280 -6.94 27.53 12.96
N LEU A 281 -6.57 28.62 12.28
CA LEU A 281 -6.89 29.99 12.73
C LEU A 281 -8.40 30.24 12.74
N GLN A 282 -9.14 29.76 11.73
CA GLN A 282 -10.59 29.89 11.71
C GLN A 282 -11.25 29.12 12.87
N LYS A 283 -10.75 27.94 13.19
CA LYS A 283 -11.22 27.16 14.35
C LYS A 283 -10.97 27.92 15.67
N GLU A 284 -9.80 28.52 15.84
CA GLU A 284 -9.49 29.31 17.03
C GLU A 284 -10.39 30.54 17.14
N ARG A 285 -10.64 31.24 16.03
CA ARG A 285 -11.58 32.39 15.99
C ARG A 285 -13.00 31.96 16.35
N ALA A 286 -13.46 30.84 15.76
CA ALA A 286 -14.78 30.31 16.08
C ALA A 286 -14.91 29.96 17.58
N ASN A 287 -13.91 29.31 18.16
CA ASN A 287 -13.90 29.00 19.59
C ASN A 287 -13.90 30.27 20.47
N ALA A 288 -13.14 31.30 20.07
CA ALA A 288 -13.12 32.57 20.81
C ALA A 288 -14.50 33.28 20.75
N LEU A 289 -15.12 33.35 19.58
CA LEU A 289 -16.46 33.92 19.41
C LEU A 289 -17.53 33.14 20.20
N GLN A 290 -17.46 31.80 20.20
CA GLN A 290 -18.34 30.97 20.99
C GLN A 290 -18.16 31.23 22.49
N ALA A 291 -16.93 31.42 22.97
CA ALA A 291 -16.68 31.76 24.37
C ALA A 291 -17.21 33.15 24.75
N GLU A 292 -17.13 34.15 23.86
CA GLU A 292 -17.74 35.47 24.07
C GLU A 292 -19.27 35.38 24.08
N LEU A 293 -19.85 34.68 23.10
CA LEU A 293 -21.31 34.47 23.06
C LEU A 293 -21.82 33.80 24.35
N LEU A 294 -21.10 32.75 24.80
CA LEU A 294 -21.44 32.07 26.06
C LEU A 294 -21.42 33.06 27.24
N LYS A 295 -20.44 33.93 27.36
CA LYS A 295 -20.39 34.96 28.40
C LYS A 295 -21.60 35.91 28.34
N VAL A 296 -21.98 36.36 27.13
CA VAL A 296 -23.15 37.21 26.91
C VAL A 296 -24.43 36.47 27.35
N GLN A 297 -24.62 35.23 26.95
CA GLN A 297 -25.77 34.41 27.34
C GLN A 297 -25.83 34.16 28.84
N MET A 298 -24.71 33.85 29.48
CA MET A 298 -24.64 33.70 30.94
C MET A 298 -24.96 34.98 31.69
N ASN A 299 -24.58 36.15 31.19
CA ASN A 299 -24.89 37.44 31.78
C ASN A 299 -26.36 37.86 31.57
N ALA A 300 -27.05 37.33 30.55
CA ALA A 300 -28.47 37.55 30.30
C ALA A 300 -29.40 36.68 31.14
N LEU A 301 -28.85 35.71 31.89
CA LEU A 301 -29.63 34.87 32.76
C LEU A 301 -30.30 35.70 33.90
N PRO A 302 -31.51 35.32 34.35
CA PRO A 302 -32.18 36.01 35.43
C PRO A 302 -31.33 36.07 36.72
N SER A 303 -31.49 37.10 37.52
CA SER A 303 -30.78 37.22 38.81
C SER A 303 -30.97 35.99 39.70
N PRO A 304 -29.90 35.52 40.41
CA PRO A 304 -29.97 34.41 41.36
C PRO A 304 -31.06 34.56 42.49
N GLU A 305 -31.47 35.79 42.76
CA GLU A 305 -32.56 36.07 43.69
C GLU A 305 -33.94 35.70 43.13
N LYS A 306 -34.10 35.67 41.79
CA LYS A 306 -35.37 35.40 41.10
C LYS A 306 -35.56 33.95 40.69
N VAL A 307 -34.44 33.24 40.42
CA VAL A 307 -34.49 31.86 39.96
C VAL A 307 -33.42 31.01 40.67
N ARG A 308 -33.81 29.81 41.03
CA ARG A 308 -32.95 28.86 41.72
C ARG A 308 -32.18 27.99 40.71
N HIS A 309 -32.86 27.54 39.65
CA HIS A 309 -32.32 26.67 38.62
C HIS A 309 -32.12 27.42 37.31
N VAL A 310 -31.03 27.19 36.62
CA VAL A 310 -30.75 27.83 35.32
C VAL A 310 -30.44 26.82 34.27
N LEU A 311 -30.95 27.06 33.07
CA LEU A 311 -30.79 26.25 31.88
C LEU A 311 -30.29 27.14 30.75
N LEU A 312 -29.24 26.72 30.08
CA LEU A 312 -28.67 27.43 28.91
C LEU A 312 -28.47 26.47 27.75
N PHE A 313 -28.95 26.86 26.60
CA PHE A 313 -28.66 26.16 25.33
C PHE A 313 -27.56 26.91 24.57
N VAL A 314 -26.57 26.17 24.11
CA VAL A 314 -25.44 26.69 23.35
C VAL A 314 -25.23 25.84 22.11
N GLY A 315 -24.60 26.39 21.09
CA GLY A 315 -24.13 25.61 19.95
C GLY A 315 -23.02 24.61 20.34
N GLU A 316 -22.27 24.12 19.38
CA GLU A 316 -21.15 23.25 19.69
C GLU A 316 -20.12 23.97 20.57
N LEU A 317 -19.78 23.37 21.69
CA LEU A 317 -18.77 23.86 22.62
C LEU A 317 -17.90 22.69 23.09
N ASP A 318 -16.63 22.88 23.35
CA ASP A 318 -15.80 21.83 23.90
C ASP A 318 -16.17 21.49 25.36
N ALA A 319 -15.80 20.29 25.78
CA ALA A 319 -16.19 19.79 27.14
C ALA A 319 -15.55 20.61 28.27
N ILE A 320 -14.38 21.21 28.05
CA ILE A 320 -13.66 22.02 29.04
C ILE A 320 -14.38 23.35 29.24
N ALA A 321 -14.74 24.01 28.13
CA ALA A 321 -15.49 25.26 28.15
C ALA A 321 -16.87 25.08 28.79
N LEU A 322 -17.60 24.01 28.44
CA LEU A 322 -18.87 23.66 29.08
C LEU A 322 -18.73 23.49 30.61
N ARG A 323 -17.72 22.73 31.05
CA ARG A 323 -17.47 22.48 32.47
C ARG A 323 -17.12 23.76 33.21
N ASN A 324 -16.27 24.59 32.65
CA ASN A 324 -15.89 25.88 33.25
C ASN A 324 -17.09 26.83 33.37
N ALA A 325 -17.96 26.86 32.37
CA ALA A 325 -19.19 27.66 32.41
C ALA A 325 -20.14 27.16 33.49
N VAL A 326 -20.37 25.85 33.60
CA VAL A 326 -21.19 25.27 34.68
C VAL A 326 -20.61 25.60 36.06
N ASN A 327 -19.30 25.46 36.25
CA ASN A 327 -18.61 25.83 37.50
C ASN A 327 -18.83 27.31 37.84
N THR A 328 -18.81 28.20 36.85
CA THR A 328 -19.10 29.62 37.07
C THR A 328 -20.54 29.85 37.49
N LEU A 329 -21.50 29.15 36.90
CA LEU A 329 -22.92 29.25 37.26
C LEU A 329 -23.19 28.66 38.64
N THR A 330 -22.59 27.52 39.00
CA THR A 330 -22.77 26.91 40.34
C THR A 330 -22.25 27.78 41.49
N GLY A 331 -21.30 28.68 41.19
CA GLY A 331 -20.83 29.69 42.13
C GLY A 331 -21.82 30.87 42.34
N LYS A 332 -22.82 31.01 41.45
CA LYS A 332 -23.81 32.11 41.52
C LYS A 332 -25.21 31.62 41.92
N TYR A 333 -25.65 30.48 41.44
CA TYR A 333 -27.01 29.95 41.65
C TYR A 333 -27.00 28.76 42.60
N SER A 334 -27.99 28.71 43.47
CA SER A 334 -28.12 27.68 44.53
C SER A 334 -28.74 26.37 44.02
N GLY A 335 -29.33 26.33 42.82
CA GLY A 335 -29.98 25.15 42.25
C GLY A 335 -29.14 24.44 41.21
N TYR A 336 -29.80 23.71 40.33
CA TYR A 336 -29.16 23.09 39.19
C TYR A 336 -28.77 24.12 38.13
N CYS A 337 -27.54 24.02 37.62
CA CYS A 337 -27.00 24.83 36.54
C CYS A 337 -26.71 23.92 35.38
N GLY A 338 -27.59 23.92 34.37
CA GLY A 338 -27.46 23.06 33.20
C GLY A 338 -27.04 23.85 31.95
N ILE A 339 -26.03 23.36 31.24
CA ILE A 339 -25.68 23.84 29.90
C ILE A 339 -25.78 22.67 28.94
N PHE A 340 -26.55 22.87 27.87
CA PHE A 340 -26.84 21.88 26.83
C PHE A 340 -26.27 22.40 25.51
N ALA A 341 -25.29 21.67 24.99
CA ALA A 341 -24.60 22.01 23.73
C ALA A 341 -25.07 21.08 22.61
N GLY A 342 -25.57 21.66 21.53
CA GLY A 342 -26.10 20.94 20.38
C GLY A 342 -27.33 21.61 19.79
N ASP A 343 -28.15 20.83 19.12
CA ASP A 343 -29.38 21.25 18.45
C ASP A 343 -30.48 20.15 18.53
N ASP A 344 -31.70 20.52 18.12
CA ASP A 344 -32.88 19.62 18.18
C ASP A 344 -32.77 18.45 17.18
N THR A 345 -31.92 18.54 16.18
CA THR A 345 -31.73 17.50 15.15
C THR A 345 -30.77 16.41 15.60
N ASN A 346 -29.65 16.81 16.22
CA ASN A 346 -28.57 15.93 16.62
C ASN A 346 -28.59 15.58 18.11
N GLY A 347 -29.45 16.27 18.86
CA GLY A 347 -29.53 16.17 20.32
C GLY A 347 -28.49 17.04 21.02
N TYR A 348 -28.41 16.90 22.32
CA TYR A 348 -27.61 17.75 23.19
C TYR A 348 -26.61 16.94 24.01
N ARG A 349 -25.37 17.39 24.02
CA ARG A 349 -24.41 17.04 25.06
C ARG A 349 -24.63 18.00 26.22
N PHE A 350 -24.72 17.51 27.46
CA PHE A 350 -24.96 18.32 28.61
C PHE A 350 -23.92 18.17 29.70
N ILE A 351 -23.73 19.23 30.47
CA ILE A 351 -23.12 19.23 31.78
C ILE A 351 -24.09 19.97 32.71
N VAL A 352 -24.41 19.35 33.85
CA VAL A 352 -25.22 19.97 34.91
C VAL A 352 -24.45 19.88 36.21
N GLY A 353 -24.34 20.98 36.90
CA GLY A 353 -23.71 21.07 38.21
C GLY A 353 -24.63 21.74 39.24
N SER A 354 -24.36 21.54 40.52
CA SER A 354 -25.01 22.23 41.64
C SER A 354 -24.08 22.25 42.84
N ALA A 355 -24.11 23.36 43.58
CA ALA A 355 -23.41 23.48 44.86
C ALA A 355 -24.26 22.91 46.05
N SER A 356 -25.58 22.80 45.90
CA SER A 356 -26.47 22.44 47.00
C SER A 356 -27.44 21.28 46.70
N CYS A 357 -27.65 20.93 45.43
CA CYS A 357 -28.54 19.85 45.03
C CYS A 357 -27.74 18.61 44.59
N ASN A 358 -28.30 17.42 44.77
CA ASN A 358 -27.66 16.18 44.32
C ASN A 358 -27.94 15.97 42.83
N CYS A 359 -26.92 16.16 41.96
CA CYS A 359 -27.04 16.00 40.53
C CYS A 359 -27.28 14.53 40.07
N GLN A 360 -27.00 13.54 40.94
CA GLN A 360 -27.30 12.14 40.60
C GLN A 360 -28.80 11.88 40.53
N GLU A 361 -29.60 12.50 41.43
CA GLU A 361 -31.08 12.42 41.39
C GLU A 361 -31.62 12.98 40.07
N LEU A 362 -31.06 14.10 39.61
CA LEU A 362 -31.43 14.67 38.32
C LEU A 362 -30.99 13.77 37.17
N ALA A 363 -29.80 13.14 37.22
CA ALA A 363 -29.36 12.19 36.22
C ALA A 363 -30.32 11.00 36.10
N ASP A 364 -30.78 10.46 37.23
CA ASP A 364 -31.72 9.34 37.24
C ASP A 364 -33.10 9.76 36.69
N ARG A 365 -33.55 10.97 36.97
CA ARG A 365 -34.75 11.54 36.38
C ARG A 365 -34.59 11.73 34.86
N MET A 366 -33.52 12.34 34.39
CA MET A 366 -33.25 12.53 32.97
C MET A 366 -33.13 11.19 32.23
N ARG A 367 -32.57 10.18 32.85
CA ARG A 367 -32.49 8.83 32.25
C ARG A 367 -33.89 8.20 32.10
N ARG A 368 -34.75 8.33 33.09
CA ARG A 368 -36.11 7.77 33.05
C ARG A 368 -37.01 8.51 32.07
N GLU A 369 -37.02 9.85 32.14
CA GLU A 369 -37.98 10.67 31.39
C GLU A 369 -37.53 10.99 29.97
N LEU A 370 -36.21 11.13 29.74
CA LEU A 370 -35.65 11.61 28.49
C LEU A 370 -34.68 10.61 27.82
N SER A 371 -34.54 9.41 28.40
CA SER A 371 -33.58 8.42 27.92
C SER A 371 -32.12 8.95 27.80
N ALA A 372 -31.75 9.90 28.64
CA ALA A 372 -30.42 10.49 28.64
C ALA A 372 -29.36 9.44 28.97
N LYS A 373 -28.22 9.52 28.27
CA LYS A 373 -27.07 8.64 28.51
C LYS A 373 -25.96 9.46 29.16
N GLY A 374 -25.49 9.04 30.31
CA GLY A 374 -24.44 9.75 31.02
C GLY A 374 -24.43 9.40 32.50
N GLY A 375 -23.66 10.14 33.27
CA GLY A 375 -23.55 9.98 34.72
C GLY A 375 -22.57 10.98 35.31
N GLY A 376 -22.21 10.78 36.57
CA GLY A 376 -21.29 11.64 37.30
C GLY A 376 -21.43 11.43 38.80
N SER A 377 -21.18 12.49 39.59
CA SER A 377 -21.23 12.50 41.04
C SER A 377 -22.25 13.52 41.53
N ALA A 378 -22.50 13.56 42.85
CA ALA A 378 -23.47 14.47 43.46
C ALA A 378 -23.29 15.95 43.02
N PRO A 379 -22.06 16.53 42.91
CA PRO A 379 -21.90 17.92 42.51
C PRO A 379 -22.02 18.17 40.99
N MET A 380 -21.84 17.15 40.14
CA MET A 380 -21.82 17.34 38.67
C MET A 380 -22.09 16.06 37.91
N ILE A 381 -22.95 16.17 36.88
CA ILE A 381 -23.23 15.10 35.90
C ILE A 381 -22.99 15.60 34.50
N GLN A 382 -22.70 14.67 33.57
CA GLN A 382 -22.54 14.94 32.16
C GLN A 382 -23.08 13.79 31.31
N GLY A 383 -23.47 14.09 30.08
CA GLY A 383 -23.98 13.06 29.15
C GLY A 383 -24.50 13.63 27.85
N ASN A 384 -25.32 12.80 27.19
CA ASN A 384 -26.01 13.17 25.95
C ASN A 384 -27.50 12.84 26.09
N VAL A 385 -28.34 13.65 25.46
CA VAL A 385 -29.78 13.45 25.39
C VAL A 385 -30.27 13.80 23.98
N ALA A 386 -31.14 12.96 23.42
CA ALA A 386 -31.70 13.13 22.08
C ALA A 386 -33.16 13.54 22.16
N VAL A 387 -33.41 14.78 22.62
CA VAL A 387 -34.74 15.41 22.72
C VAL A 387 -34.63 16.87 22.31
N THR A 388 -35.76 17.55 22.09
CA THR A 388 -35.79 18.97 21.73
C THR A 388 -35.50 19.88 22.91
N ALA A 389 -35.08 21.12 22.63
CA ALA A 389 -34.90 22.17 23.65
C ALA A 389 -36.18 22.39 24.47
N ASP A 390 -37.35 22.40 23.81
CA ASP A 390 -38.65 22.59 24.48
C ASP A 390 -38.95 21.50 25.50
N THR A 391 -38.66 20.23 25.17
CA THR A 391 -38.77 19.10 26.11
C THR A 391 -37.87 19.29 27.32
N LEU A 392 -36.61 19.72 27.10
CA LEU A 392 -35.68 20.01 28.20
C LEU A 392 -36.13 21.18 29.08
N GLN A 393 -36.64 22.26 28.46
CA GLN A 393 -37.19 23.41 29.17
C GLN A 393 -38.41 23.01 30.05
N THR A 394 -39.31 22.19 29.49
CA THR A 394 -40.48 21.71 30.21
C THR A 394 -40.08 20.87 31.43
N MET A 395 -39.14 19.92 31.25
CA MET A 395 -38.62 19.17 32.40
C MET A 395 -37.93 20.07 33.42
N TRP A 396 -37.14 21.04 32.98
CA TRP A 396 -36.39 21.97 33.84
C TRP A 396 -37.32 22.86 34.66
N ALA A 397 -38.43 23.32 34.07
CA ALA A 397 -39.44 24.13 34.75
C ALA A 397 -40.17 23.38 35.86
N SER A 398 -40.10 22.04 35.90
CA SER A 398 -40.69 21.21 36.94
C SER A 398 -39.74 20.84 38.07
N LEU A 399 -38.51 21.40 38.09
CA LEU A 399 -37.53 21.25 39.17
C LEU A 399 -37.77 22.28 40.29
#